data_072e47855472f86932c6f8da460a1d1d
#
_entry.id   072e47855472f86932c6f8da460a1d1d
#
_cell.length_a   1.000
_cell.length_b   1.000
_cell.length_c   1.000
_cell.angle_alpha   90.00
_cell.angle_beta   90.00
_cell.angle_gamma   90.00
#
_symmetry.space_group_name_H-M   'P 1'
#
loop_
_entity.id
_entity.type
_entity.pdbx_description
1 polymer ?
#
loop_
_entity_poly.entity_id
_entity_poly.type
_entity_poly.pdbx_seq_one_letter_code
_entity_poly.pdbx_strand_id
1 'polypeptide(L)'
;MAVETRLYDVLGVVPDASPEEIKKAYKKQSLANHPDKNPGDDTASQRFQEVANAYETLADPDARASYDMYGEGGGPGGMPGAGFDMDDIFASMFGASSFGMGPRPPRRAQDSVIPYEVSLEDMYNGRTAHFSLEKNVVCGHCNGSGGKPGAVLKDCVTCGGKGRYLQQRHAGNGLISQTMATCTDCEGRGKKYREKDQCKRCRGKRVVGAKAKLRLDIPRGAYDGQRIVFEGEGDQLPDTQPASIIFELKQKPHDTFQVKQLDLLATVRVTLSEALLGFSRTVLTHLDHRHIHITRKPGQVIRPGQVDIVRGEGMVDQRYRDHKGDLFLRWDIEFPTEAWASSVDAKALEALLPPKRPVLAPPEDLLEEVTTAPGQLDDFGSHIGTKQQEDQRNEYDDDEPNVQCAQQ
;
A
#
# COMPACT_ATOMS: atom_id res chain seq x y z
N MET A 1 -35.89 32.93 -13.09
CA MET A 1 -36.64 31.75 -12.61
C MET A 1 -35.74 30.57 -12.86
N ALA A 2 -35.47 29.71 -11.83
CA ALA A 2 -34.71 28.51 -12.01
C ALA A 2 -35.44 27.57 -13.00
N VAL A 3 -34.70 26.97 -13.92
CA VAL A 3 -35.24 26.02 -14.89
C VAL A 3 -35.63 24.73 -14.21
N GLU A 4 -34.96 24.37 -13.13
CA GLU A 4 -35.13 23.13 -12.37
C GLU A 4 -34.99 23.42 -10.87
N THR A 5 -35.92 22.90 -10.04
CA THR A 5 -35.96 23.20 -8.61
C THR A 5 -35.55 22.01 -7.75
N ARG A 6 -35.23 20.86 -8.36
CA ARG A 6 -34.98 19.58 -7.68
C ARG A 6 -33.95 19.67 -6.53
N LEU A 7 -32.80 20.33 -6.75
CA LEU A 7 -31.76 20.43 -5.72
C LEU A 7 -32.20 21.32 -4.54
N TYR A 8 -33.03 22.33 -4.79
CA TYR A 8 -33.62 23.16 -3.73
C TYR A 8 -34.66 22.38 -2.94
N ASP A 9 -35.47 21.53 -3.60
CA ASP A 9 -36.47 20.67 -2.98
C ASP A 9 -35.81 19.60 -2.08
N VAL A 10 -34.68 19.03 -2.52
CA VAL A 10 -33.88 18.07 -1.72
C VAL A 10 -33.38 18.70 -0.41
N LEU A 11 -32.94 19.95 -0.46
CA LEU A 11 -32.54 20.69 0.76
C LEU A 11 -33.74 21.24 1.53
N GLY A 12 -34.94 21.32 0.93
CA GLY A 12 -36.14 21.91 1.52
C GLY A 12 -36.06 23.41 1.65
N VAL A 13 -35.49 24.09 0.65
CA VAL A 13 -35.35 25.56 0.58
C VAL A 13 -35.97 26.10 -0.71
N VAL A 14 -36.31 27.39 -0.72
CA VAL A 14 -36.81 28.05 -1.90
C VAL A 14 -35.68 28.43 -2.87
N PRO A 15 -35.90 28.55 -4.20
CA PRO A 15 -34.86 28.91 -5.15
C PRO A 15 -34.17 30.25 -4.89
N ASP A 16 -34.82 31.16 -4.20
CA ASP A 16 -34.24 32.46 -3.81
C ASP A 16 -33.54 32.44 -2.44
N ALA A 17 -33.34 31.29 -1.86
CA ALA A 17 -32.67 31.13 -0.53
C ALA A 17 -31.26 31.69 -0.53
N SER A 18 -30.90 32.36 0.55
CA SER A 18 -29.57 32.87 0.77
C SER A 18 -28.55 31.72 1.02
N PRO A 19 -27.25 31.95 0.78
CA PRO A 19 -26.20 30.94 1.05
C PRO A 19 -26.20 30.46 2.52
N GLU A 20 -26.60 31.31 3.45
CA GLU A 20 -26.71 30.95 4.87
C GLU A 20 -27.90 30.03 5.14
N GLU A 21 -29.03 30.22 4.47
CA GLU A 21 -30.20 29.37 4.57
C GLU A 21 -29.94 27.99 3.96
N ILE A 22 -29.28 27.94 2.78
CA ILE A 22 -28.82 26.71 2.13
C ILE A 22 -27.93 25.89 3.07
N LYS A 23 -26.93 26.56 3.69
CA LYS A 23 -26.03 25.94 4.66
C LYS A 23 -26.76 25.42 5.91
N LYS A 24 -27.75 26.15 6.41
CA LYS A 24 -28.56 25.77 7.57
C LYS A 24 -29.44 24.57 7.27
N ALA A 25 -30.08 24.55 6.08
CA ALA A 25 -30.89 23.46 5.61
C ALA A 25 -30.07 22.18 5.41
N TYR A 26 -28.91 22.28 4.79
CA TYR A 26 -27.97 21.18 4.65
C TYR A 26 -27.59 20.56 5.99
N LYS A 27 -27.19 21.36 6.98
CA LYS A 27 -26.86 20.87 8.32
C LYS A 27 -28.01 20.09 8.96
N LYS A 28 -29.23 20.60 8.81
CA LYS A 28 -30.45 19.96 9.36
C LYS A 28 -30.71 18.61 8.68
N GLN A 29 -30.67 18.56 7.36
CA GLN A 29 -30.95 17.35 6.57
C GLN A 29 -29.85 16.30 6.73
N SER A 30 -28.57 16.69 6.75
CA SER A 30 -27.44 15.80 6.98
C SER A 30 -27.48 15.15 8.36
N LEU A 31 -27.85 15.89 9.41
CA LEU A 31 -27.99 15.35 10.76
C LEU A 31 -29.20 14.41 10.90
N ALA A 32 -30.26 14.63 10.13
CA ALA A 32 -31.45 13.78 10.14
C ALA A 32 -31.19 12.43 9.42
N ASN A 33 -30.42 12.45 8.33
CA ASN A 33 -30.16 11.29 7.49
C ASN A 33 -28.76 10.67 7.72
N HIS A 34 -28.07 11.03 8.82
CA HIS A 34 -26.72 10.52 9.11
C HIS A 34 -26.76 9.00 9.32
N PRO A 35 -25.83 8.22 8.67
CA PRO A 35 -25.82 6.76 8.81
C PRO A 35 -25.60 6.29 10.25
N ASP A 36 -24.89 7.05 11.06
CA ASP A 36 -24.66 6.76 12.48
C ASP A 36 -25.94 6.87 13.35
N LYS A 37 -26.89 7.69 12.91
CA LYS A 37 -28.21 7.81 13.57
C LYS A 37 -29.28 6.88 13.02
N ASN A 38 -29.08 6.38 11.81
CA ASN A 38 -30.00 5.50 11.13
C ASN A 38 -29.27 4.21 10.67
N PRO A 39 -28.73 3.41 11.61
CA PRO A 39 -27.97 2.22 11.26
C PRO A 39 -28.90 1.18 10.61
N GLY A 40 -28.55 0.76 9.37
CA GLY A 40 -29.31 -0.25 8.62
C GLY A 40 -30.43 0.29 7.73
N ASP A 41 -30.58 1.61 7.59
CA ASP A 41 -31.52 2.23 6.64
C ASP A 41 -30.79 2.67 5.36
N ASP A 42 -30.85 1.84 4.32
CA ASP A 42 -30.24 2.14 3.01
C ASP A 42 -30.86 3.40 2.37
N THR A 43 -32.15 3.70 2.67
CA THR A 43 -32.82 4.89 2.14
C THR A 43 -32.31 6.17 2.81
N ALA A 44 -31.89 6.12 4.06
CA ALA A 44 -31.27 7.26 4.75
C ALA A 44 -29.89 7.57 4.16
N SER A 45 -29.12 6.54 3.80
CA SER A 45 -27.84 6.70 3.12
C SER A 45 -27.98 7.33 1.74
N GLN A 46 -28.97 6.93 0.96
CA GLN A 46 -29.27 7.52 -0.35
C GLN A 46 -29.69 8.99 -0.22
N ARG A 47 -30.60 9.31 0.73
CA ARG A 47 -31.00 10.70 0.98
C ARG A 47 -29.86 11.57 1.45
N PHE A 48 -28.95 11.01 2.25
CA PHE A 48 -27.74 11.72 2.69
C PHE A 48 -26.86 12.10 1.50
N GLN A 49 -26.66 11.19 0.54
CA GLN A 49 -25.91 11.46 -0.70
C GLN A 49 -26.59 12.52 -1.56
N GLU A 50 -27.91 12.46 -1.73
CA GLU A 50 -28.66 13.47 -2.48
C GLU A 50 -28.56 14.86 -1.84
N VAL A 51 -28.64 14.95 -0.52
CA VAL A 51 -28.48 16.18 0.26
C VAL A 51 -27.08 16.75 0.13
N ALA A 52 -26.04 15.89 0.11
CA ALA A 52 -24.65 16.32 -0.09
C ALA A 52 -24.43 16.87 -1.50
N ASN A 53 -24.89 16.19 -2.54
CA ASN A 53 -24.79 16.62 -3.93
C ASN A 53 -25.53 17.95 -4.16
N ALA A 54 -26.73 18.10 -3.60
CA ALA A 54 -27.52 19.34 -3.71
C ALA A 54 -26.78 20.53 -3.06
N TYR A 55 -26.14 20.30 -1.91
CA TYR A 55 -25.38 21.34 -1.25
C TYR A 55 -24.11 21.72 -2.02
N GLU A 56 -23.37 20.76 -2.56
CA GLU A 56 -22.17 21.01 -3.36
C GLU A 56 -22.45 21.93 -4.55
N THR A 57 -23.53 21.67 -5.27
CA THR A 57 -23.94 22.49 -6.42
C THR A 57 -24.45 23.87 -6.01
N LEU A 58 -25.21 23.98 -4.91
CA LEU A 58 -25.87 25.22 -4.52
C LEU A 58 -25.04 26.11 -3.57
N ALA A 59 -23.95 25.60 -2.99
CA ALA A 59 -23.07 26.36 -2.12
C ALA A 59 -22.08 27.24 -2.86
N ASP A 60 -21.68 26.86 -4.08
CA ASP A 60 -20.83 27.65 -4.96
C ASP A 60 -21.69 28.60 -5.81
N PRO A 61 -21.45 29.90 -5.77
CA PRO A 61 -22.22 30.90 -6.56
C PRO A 61 -22.20 30.63 -8.06
N ASP A 62 -21.07 30.19 -8.61
CA ASP A 62 -20.90 29.94 -10.04
C ASP A 62 -21.58 28.64 -10.46
N ALA A 63 -21.48 27.57 -9.65
CA ALA A 63 -22.19 26.33 -9.87
C ALA A 63 -23.71 26.49 -9.75
N ARG A 64 -24.17 27.27 -8.74
CA ARG A 64 -25.59 27.62 -8.58
C ARG A 64 -26.14 28.38 -9.77
N ALA A 65 -25.39 29.39 -10.25
CA ALA A 65 -25.80 30.17 -11.42
C ALA A 65 -25.89 29.28 -12.67
N SER A 66 -24.97 28.31 -12.83
CA SER A 66 -25.02 27.35 -13.93
C SER A 66 -26.21 26.41 -13.80
N TYR A 67 -26.50 25.90 -12.60
CA TYR A 67 -27.68 25.06 -12.34
C TYR A 67 -28.99 25.84 -12.59
N ASP A 68 -29.06 27.10 -12.16
CA ASP A 68 -30.23 27.95 -12.36
C ASP A 68 -30.49 28.27 -13.85
N MET A 69 -29.43 28.24 -14.68
CA MET A 69 -29.53 28.50 -16.13
C MET A 69 -29.76 27.26 -16.98
N TYR A 70 -29.12 26.17 -16.65
CA TYR A 70 -29.01 24.98 -17.52
C TYR A 70 -29.60 23.72 -16.95
N GLY A 71 -29.94 23.68 -15.64
CA GLY A 71 -30.40 22.48 -14.94
C GLY A 71 -29.30 21.46 -14.65
N GLU A 72 -29.71 20.26 -14.20
CA GLU A 72 -28.81 19.17 -13.86
C GLU A 72 -28.14 18.61 -15.14
N GLY A 73 -26.82 18.88 -15.36
CA GLY A 73 -26.05 18.35 -16.49
C GLY A 73 -25.85 19.26 -17.71
N GLY A 74 -26.30 20.50 -17.68
CA GLY A 74 -26.38 21.38 -18.89
C GLY A 74 -25.26 22.40 -19.10
N GLY A 75 -24.15 22.39 -18.37
CA GLY A 75 -23.05 23.36 -18.51
C GLY A 75 -21.95 22.93 -19.49
N PRO A 76 -21.24 23.86 -20.18
CA PRO A 76 -20.14 23.56 -21.09
C PRO A 76 -18.84 23.17 -20.38
N GLY A 77 -18.93 22.23 -19.47
CA GLY A 77 -17.82 21.69 -18.65
C GLY A 77 -18.22 20.46 -17.83
N GLY A 78 -19.42 19.94 -18.04
CA GLY A 78 -19.92 18.76 -17.35
C GLY A 78 -19.09 17.52 -17.67
N MET A 79 -18.12 17.20 -16.81
CA MET A 79 -17.50 15.87 -16.73
C MET A 79 -18.29 15.06 -15.71
N PRO A 80 -19.05 14.02 -16.10
CA PRO A 80 -19.62 13.07 -15.15
C PRO A 80 -18.48 12.15 -14.69
N GLY A 81 -18.19 12.15 -13.38
CA GLY A 81 -17.45 11.05 -12.77
C GLY A 81 -16.00 11.31 -12.35
N ALA A 82 -15.70 12.41 -11.67
CA ALA A 82 -14.57 12.42 -10.75
C ALA A 82 -15.08 11.95 -9.39
N GLY A 83 -14.86 10.67 -9.08
CA GLY A 83 -15.10 10.12 -7.75
C GLY A 83 -14.14 10.75 -6.76
N PHE A 84 -14.56 11.84 -6.16
CA PHE A 84 -13.90 12.38 -4.97
C PHE A 84 -14.37 11.57 -3.76
N ASP A 85 -13.37 11.11 -2.99
CA ASP A 85 -13.62 10.37 -1.75
C ASP A 85 -14.45 11.23 -0.78
N MET A 86 -15.65 10.79 -0.46
CA MET A 86 -16.60 11.49 0.41
C MET A 86 -16.06 11.79 1.80
N ASP A 87 -15.13 10.96 2.29
CA ASP A 87 -14.47 11.13 3.58
C ASP A 87 -13.53 12.35 3.60
N ASP A 88 -12.87 12.66 2.48
CA ASP A 88 -11.97 13.83 2.38
C ASP A 88 -12.75 15.15 2.33
N ILE A 89 -13.92 15.18 1.69
CA ILE A 89 -14.80 16.37 1.66
C ILE A 89 -15.43 16.60 3.03
N PHE A 90 -15.86 15.54 3.70
CA PHE A 90 -16.42 15.62 5.06
C PHE A 90 -15.37 16.05 6.08
N ALA A 91 -14.14 15.52 6.00
CA ALA A 91 -13.03 15.92 6.87
C ALA A 91 -12.60 17.37 6.64
N SER A 92 -12.59 17.85 5.39
CA SER A 92 -12.22 19.24 5.08
C SER A 92 -13.30 20.24 5.50
N MET A 93 -14.57 19.85 5.46
CA MET A 93 -15.71 20.73 5.67
C MET A 93 -16.25 20.72 7.11
N PHE A 94 -16.21 19.56 7.79
CA PHE A 94 -16.62 19.41 9.18
C PHE A 94 -15.46 19.35 10.18
N GLY A 95 -14.28 18.92 9.73
CA GLY A 95 -13.11 18.77 10.59
C GLY A 95 -12.39 20.08 10.95
N ALA A 96 -12.52 21.14 10.17
CA ALA A 96 -11.66 22.32 10.35
C ALA A 96 -12.38 23.66 10.56
N SER A 97 -13.69 23.77 10.32
CA SER A 97 -14.31 25.10 10.23
C SER A 97 -15.45 25.41 11.21
N SER A 98 -15.98 24.46 11.94
CA SER A 98 -17.24 24.71 12.66
C SER A 98 -17.16 24.78 14.19
N PHE A 99 -16.01 24.49 14.80
CA PHE A 99 -15.86 24.67 16.23
C PHE A 99 -14.58 25.44 16.55
N GLY A 100 -14.75 26.74 16.79
CA GLY A 100 -13.86 27.58 17.59
C GLY A 100 -12.49 27.82 16.96
N MET A 101 -12.13 29.10 16.81
CA MET A 101 -10.77 29.61 16.69
C MET A 101 -9.88 29.09 17.83
N GLY A 102 -9.58 27.78 17.82
CA GLY A 102 -8.43 27.23 18.49
C GLY A 102 -7.17 27.65 17.73
N PRO A 103 -6.04 27.89 18.39
CA PRO A 103 -4.78 28.13 17.69
C PRO A 103 -4.54 27.00 16.71
N ARG A 104 -4.29 27.34 15.40
CA ARG A 104 -3.92 26.36 14.38
C ARG A 104 -2.83 25.47 14.97
N PRO A 105 -2.99 24.15 14.89
CA PRO A 105 -1.94 23.26 15.39
C PRO A 105 -0.61 23.68 14.74
N PRO A 106 0.47 23.72 15.53
CA PRO A 106 1.76 24.12 15.00
C PRO A 106 2.08 23.24 13.78
N ARG A 107 2.49 23.88 12.68
CA ARG A 107 2.91 23.14 11.48
C ARG A 107 4.03 22.20 11.91
N ARG A 108 3.86 20.91 11.67
CA ARG A 108 4.92 19.90 11.85
C ARG A 108 5.73 19.78 10.56
N ALA A 109 7.01 19.56 10.69
CA ALA A 109 7.81 19.11 9.57
C ALA A 109 7.36 17.68 9.18
N GLN A 110 7.49 17.35 7.91
CA GLN A 110 7.04 16.05 7.40
C GLN A 110 7.95 14.93 7.94
N ASP A 111 7.34 13.90 8.52
CA ASP A 111 8.05 12.75 9.04
C ASP A 111 8.73 11.96 7.90
N SER A 112 9.91 11.42 8.20
CA SER A 112 10.68 10.61 7.25
C SER A 112 10.52 9.14 7.58
N VAL A 113 9.96 8.36 6.65
CA VAL A 113 9.84 6.90 6.76
C VAL A 113 11.02 6.25 6.04
N ILE A 114 11.80 5.45 6.77
CA ILE A 114 12.97 4.74 6.26
C ILE A 114 12.72 3.24 6.35
N PRO A 115 12.58 2.53 5.22
CA PRO A 115 12.47 1.08 5.25
C PRO A 115 13.82 0.47 5.68
N TYR A 116 13.77 -0.45 6.64
CA TYR A 116 14.94 -1.16 7.14
C TYR A 116 14.75 -2.66 7.01
N GLU A 117 15.61 -3.28 6.21
CA GLU A 117 15.59 -4.73 6.00
C GLU A 117 16.21 -5.48 7.18
N VAL A 118 15.46 -6.41 7.74
CA VAL A 118 15.83 -7.21 8.92
C VAL A 118 15.75 -8.69 8.59
N SER A 119 16.73 -9.46 9.04
CA SER A 119 16.66 -10.92 8.93
C SER A 119 15.68 -11.50 9.96
N LEU A 120 15.20 -12.71 9.70
CA LEU A 120 14.26 -13.37 10.60
C LEU A 120 14.88 -13.72 11.93
N GLU A 121 16.18 -14.05 11.94
CA GLU A 121 16.97 -14.30 13.15
C GLU A 121 17.07 -13.06 14.04
N ASP A 122 17.29 -11.89 13.41
CA ASP A 122 17.34 -10.62 14.15
C ASP A 122 15.98 -10.24 14.75
N MET A 123 14.89 -10.57 14.05
CA MET A 123 13.53 -10.37 14.58
C MET A 123 13.21 -11.35 15.73
N TYR A 124 13.70 -12.58 15.64
CA TYR A 124 13.50 -13.58 16.69
C TYR A 124 14.33 -13.29 17.95
N ASN A 125 15.61 -12.95 17.78
CA ASN A 125 16.56 -12.77 18.88
C ASN A 125 16.57 -11.34 19.42
N GLY A 126 16.19 -10.37 18.60
CA GLY A 126 16.38 -8.95 18.84
C GLY A 126 17.79 -8.48 18.45
N ARG A 127 17.90 -7.25 17.94
CA ARG A 127 19.19 -6.68 17.52
C ARG A 127 19.23 -5.17 17.76
N THR A 128 20.40 -4.68 18.12
CA THR A 128 20.69 -3.24 18.13
C THR A 128 21.52 -2.86 16.91
N ALA A 129 21.05 -1.90 16.12
CA ALA A 129 21.75 -1.35 14.97
C ALA A 129 22.07 0.13 15.18
N HIS A 130 23.20 0.59 14.65
CA HIS A 130 23.62 1.99 14.74
C HIS A 130 23.59 2.63 13.36
N PHE A 131 22.93 3.78 13.25
CA PHE A 131 22.81 4.56 12.03
C PHE A 131 23.47 5.90 12.16
N SER A 132 24.08 6.36 11.09
CA SER A 132 24.55 7.74 10.94
C SER A 132 23.70 8.39 9.85
N LEU A 133 22.88 9.36 10.24
CA LEU A 133 21.99 10.09 9.34
C LEU A 133 22.44 11.55 9.25
N GLU A 134 22.24 12.15 8.09
CA GLU A 134 22.37 13.59 7.92
C GLU A 134 20.98 14.22 8.02
N LYS A 135 20.81 15.15 8.95
CA LYS A 135 19.56 15.88 9.15
C LYS A 135 19.81 17.38 9.11
N ASN A 136 18.79 18.12 8.70
CA ASN A 136 18.79 19.57 8.76
C ASN A 136 18.42 20.01 10.17
N VAL A 137 19.28 20.80 10.79
CA VAL A 137 19.00 21.40 12.10
C VAL A 137 18.93 22.92 11.97
N VAL A 138 18.14 23.55 12.83
CA VAL A 138 18.06 25.01 12.88
C VAL A 138 19.44 25.61 13.11
N CYS A 139 19.82 26.57 12.30
CA CYS A 139 21.15 27.20 12.39
C CYS A 139 21.33 27.92 13.74
N GLY A 140 22.18 27.37 14.62
CA GLY A 140 22.45 27.96 15.94
C GLY A 140 23.17 29.32 15.91
N HIS A 141 23.70 29.76 14.75
CA HIS A 141 24.34 31.07 14.64
C HIS A 141 23.32 32.21 14.45
N CYS A 142 22.20 31.93 13.75
CA CYS A 142 21.14 32.92 13.52
C CYS A 142 19.81 32.50 14.15
N ASN A 143 19.77 31.41 14.91
CA ASN A 143 18.58 30.86 15.53
C ASN A 143 17.38 30.77 14.58
N GLY A 144 17.64 30.33 13.32
CA GLY A 144 16.61 30.18 12.30
C GLY A 144 16.16 31.46 11.61
N SER A 145 16.70 32.64 11.92
CA SER A 145 16.34 33.89 11.20
C SER A 145 16.86 33.90 9.76
N GLY A 146 18.06 33.37 9.52
CA GLY A 146 18.72 33.39 8.21
C GLY A 146 19.55 34.64 7.93
N GLY A 147 19.44 35.67 8.78
CA GLY A 147 20.16 36.92 8.68
C GLY A 147 21.24 37.11 9.76
N LYS A 148 22.02 38.16 9.64
CA LYS A 148 22.88 38.67 10.72
C LYS A 148 22.03 39.35 11.78
N PRO A 149 22.54 39.50 13.01
CA PRO A 149 21.86 40.30 14.05
C PRO A 149 21.60 41.74 13.54
N GLY A 150 20.34 42.23 13.68
CA GLY A 150 19.93 43.56 13.22
C GLY A 150 19.70 43.70 11.71
N ALA A 151 19.83 42.66 10.91
CA ALA A 151 19.53 42.70 9.47
C ALA A 151 18.04 42.83 9.20
N VAL A 152 17.68 43.65 8.23
CA VAL A 152 16.29 43.89 7.85
C VAL A 152 15.91 43.02 6.64
N LEU A 153 14.77 42.29 6.75
CA LEU A 153 14.15 41.56 5.66
C LEU A 153 13.60 42.51 4.61
N LYS A 154 13.87 42.25 3.34
CA LYS A 154 13.34 43.00 2.20
C LYS A 154 12.43 42.11 1.37
N ASP A 155 11.47 42.71 0.70
CA ASP A 155 10.62 42.00 -0.23
C ASP A 155 11.44 41.40 -1.37
N CYS A 156 11.10 40.19 -1.75
CA CYS A 156 11.76 39.49 -2.86
C CYS A 156 11.44 40.18 -4.17
N VAL A 157 12.49 40.60 -4.89
CA VAL A 157 12.35 41.31 -6.15
C VAL A 157 11.65 40.47 -7.23
N THR A 158 11.95 39.15 -7.24
CA THR A 158 11.46 38.21 -8.24
C THR A 158 9.93 38.02 -8.18
N CYS A 159 9.35 37.98 -6.99
CA CYS A 159 7.90 37.79 -6.82
C CYS A 159 7.18 39.01 -6.25
N GLY A 160 7.85 40.12 -6.07
CA GLY A 160 7.28 41.35 -5.49
C GLY A 160 6.64 41.16 -4.11
N GLY A 161 7.26 40.29 -3.26
CA GLY A 161 6.75 40.00 -1.93
C GLY A 161 5.68 38.89 -1.86
N LYS A 162 5.15 38.42 -2.98
CA LYS A 162 4.04 37.44 -3.03
C LYS A 162 4.43 35.98 -2.69
N GLY A 163 5.70 35.63 -2.81
CA GLY A 163 6.21 34.28 -2.58
C GLY A 163 5.93 33.28 -3.73
N ARG A 164 5.09 33.67 -4.68
CA ARG A 164 4.69 32.86 -5.85
C ARG A 164 4.70 33.72 -7.10
N TYR A 165 4.89 33.10 -8.25
CA TYR A 165 4.78 33.77 -9.54
C TYR A 165 4.06 32.85 -10.55
N LEU A 166 3.46 33.48 -11.55
CA LEU A 166 2.77 32.75 -12.61
C LEU A 166 3.82 32.21 -13.59
N GLN A 167 3.91 30.90 -13.69
CA GLN A 167 4.75 30.23 -14.67
C GLN A 167 3.89 29.78 -15.84
N GLN A 168 4.21 30.27 -17.04
CA GLN A 168 3.60 29.80 -18.26
C GLN A 168 4.38 28.61 -18.80
N ARG A 169 3.71 27.48 -18.99
CA ARG A 169 4.26 26.31 -19.68
C ARG A 169 3.55 26.15 -21.01
N HIS A 170 4.31 26.09 -22.08
CA HIS A 170 3.79 25.71 -23.39
C HIS A 170 3.58 24.19 -23.37
N ALA A 171 2.33 23.74 -23.23
CA ALA A 171 1.94 22.39 -23.56
C ALA A 171 1.84 22.32 -25.08
N GLY A 172 2.47 21.31 -25.71
CA GLY A 172 2.41 21.15 -27.17
C GLY A 172 0.99 21.38 -27.72
N ASN A 173 0.84 21.74 -28.98
CA ASN A 173 -0.42 22.16 -29.65
C ASN A 173 -0.90 23.62 -29.37
N GLY A 174 0.00 24.54 -29.01
CA GLY A 174 -0.36 25.95 -28.86
C GLY A 174 -1.13 26.27 -27.57
N LEU A 175 -1.38 25.32 -26.69
CA LEU A 175 -2.00 25.56 -25.39
C LEU A 175 -0.95 26.10 -24.40
N ILE A 176 -1.22 27.25 -23.80
CA ILE A 176 -0.43 27.86 -22.74
C ILE A 176 -1.12 27.54 -21.41
N SER A 177 -0.52 26.68 -20.62
CA SER A 177 -0.96 26.42 -19.24
C SER A 177 -0.28 27.42 -18.30
N GLN A 178 -1.06 28.09 -17.47
CA GLN A 178 -0.59 29.01 -16.44
C GLN A 178 -0.71 28.33 -15.10
N THR A 179 0.41 28.06 -14.45
CA THR A 179 0.46 27.47 -13.12
C THR A 179 1.13 28.40 -12.13
N MET A 180 0.59 28.48 -10.91
CA MET A 180 1.23 29.22 -9.81
C MET A 180 2.41 28.43 -9.28
N ALA A 181 3.62 28.87 -9.55
CA ALA A 181 4.84 28.27 -9.06
C ALA A 181 5.37 29.00 -7.82
N THR A 182 5.92 28.24 -6.87
CA THR A 182 6.61 28.82 -5.72
C THR A 182 7.86 29.55 -6.19
N CYS A 183 8.06 30.76 -5.70
CA CYS A 183 9.25 31.55 -6.06
C CYS A 183 10.52 30.87 -5.56
N THR A 184 11.38 30.48 -6.48
CA THR A 184 12.66 29.77 -6.19
C THR A 184 13.65 30.65 -5.43
N ASP A 185 13.60 31.97 -5.65
CA ASP A 185 14.55 32.93 -5.07
C ASP A 185 14.30 33.19 -3.57
N CYS A 186 13.04 33.17 -3.12
CA CYS A 186 12.67 33.32 -1.72
C CYS A 186 12.08 32.05 -1.11
N GLU A 187 12.01 30.95 -1.85
CA GLU A 187 11.43 29.66 -1.41
C GLU A 187 10.01 29.82 -0.84
N GLY A 188 9.18 30.64 -1.47
CA GLY A 188 7.81 30.89 -1.05
C GLY A 188 7.62 31.92 0.05
N ARG A 189 8.67 32.44 0.65
CA ARG A 189 8.60 33.35 1.81
C ARG A 189 8.20 34.79 1.47
N GLY A 190 8.33 35.20 0.21
CA GLY A 190 8.09 36.57 -0.24
C GLY A 190 9.17 37.56 0.18
N LYS A 191 10.01 37.26 1.17
CA LYS A 191 11.04 38.14 1.71
C LYS A 191 12.38 37.44 1.79
N LYS A 192 13.49 38.19 1.61
CA LYS A 192 14.85 37.67 1.77
C LYS A 192 15.80 38.74 2.28
N TYR A 193 16.93 38.30 2.86
CA TYR A 193 18.03 39.19 3.24
C TYR A 193 18.89 39.47 2.00
N ARG A 194 19.51 40.67 1.93
CA ARG A 194 20.57 40.93 0.97
C ARG A 194 21.73 39.99 1.23
N GLU A 195 22.52 39.63 0.23
CA GLU A 195 23.64 38.68 0.35
C GLU A 195 24.63 39.07 1.47
N LYS A 196 24.93 40.33 1.60
CA LYS A 196 25.81 40.86 2.64
C LYS A 196 25.23 40.76 4.07
N ASP A 197 23.92 40.69 4.19
CA ASP A 197 23.18 40.66 5.45
C ASP A 197 22.75 39.24 5.83
N GLN A 198 23.04 38.24 4.99
CA GLN A 198 22.76 36.84 5.25
C GLN A 198 23.70 36.29 6.35
N CYS A 199 23.19 35.28 7.10
CA CYS A 199 23.98 34.55 8.04
C CYS A 199 25.14 33.83 7.36
N LYS A 200 26.37 34.02 7.83
CA LYS A 200 27.58 33.43 7.23
C LYS A 200 27.56 31.89 7.25
N ARG A 201 26.91 31.27 8.25
CA ARG A 201 26.88 29.82 8.44
C ARG A 201 25.87 29.12 7.54
N CYS A 202 24.62 29.58 7.53
CA CYS A 202 23.56 28.95 6.72
C CYS A 202 23.31 29.66 5.37
N ARG A 203 23.94 30.80 5.10
CA ARG A 203 23.80 31.60 3.85
C ARG A 203 22.31 31.86 3.50
N GLY A 204 21.53 32.22 4.51
CA GLY A 204 20.10 32.50 4.35
C GLY A 204 19.18 31.29 4.38
N LYS A 205 19.68 30.04 4.33
CA LYS A 205 18.87 28.82 4.35
C LYS A 205 18.15 28.56 5.68
N ARG A 206 18.57 29.20 6.78
CA ARG A 206 18.03 29.09 8.13
C ARG A 206 18.35 27.76 8.84
N VAL A 207 18.70 26.71 8.09
CA VAL A 207 19.09 25.39 8.56
C VAL A 207 20.48 25.03 8.09
N VAL A 208 21.13 24.09 8.77
CA VAL A 208 22.44 23.52 8.44
C VAL A 208 22.40 22.03 8.59
N GLY A 209 23.09 21.31 7.71
CA GLY A 209 23.24 19.84 7.81
C GLY A 209 24.06 19.47 9.05
N ALA A 210 23.57 18.52 9.81
CA ALA A 210 24.28 17.92 10.95
C ALA A 210 24.19 16.39 10.88
N LYS A 211 25.26 15.71 11.29
CA LYS A 211 25.27 14.26 11.39
C LYS A 211 24.74 13.86 12.77
N ALA A 212 23.72 13.02 12.77
CA ALA A 212 23.16 12.41 13.99
C ALA A 212 23.47 10.90 13.98
N LYS A 213 23.82 10.37 15.16
CA LYS A 213 23.96 8.92 15.35
C LYS A 213 22.71 8.44 16.10
N LEU A 214 21.96 7.53 15.50
CA LEU A 214 20.77 6.91 16.10
C LEU A 214 21.07 5.45 16.41
N ARG A 215 20.54 4.99 17.54
CA ARG A 215 20.56 3.61 17.94
C ARG A 215 19.15 3.02 17.75
N LEU A 216 19.01 2.10 16.80
CA LEU A 216 17.79 1.37 16.53
C LEU A 216 17.81 0.05 17.30
N ASP A 217 16.99 -0.08 18.31
CA ASP A 217 16.82 -1.30 19.07
C ASP A 217 15.60 -2.07 18.48
N ILE A 218 15.87 -3.18 17.82
CA ILE A 218 14.85 -4.11 17.30
C ILE A 218 14.49 -5.04 18.44
N PRO A 219 13.26 -5.01 18.93
CA PRO A 219 12.86 -5.85 20.04
C PRO A 219 12.74 -7.32 19.60
N ARG A 220 12.93 -8.22 20.55
CA ARG A 220 12.67 -9.65 20.35
C ARG A 220 11.18 -9.88 20.06
N GLY A 221 10.88 -10.65 19.00
CA GLY A 221 9.52 -10.85 18.53
C GLY A 221 9.00 -9.70 17.66
N ALA A 222 9.90 -8.92 17.02
CA ALA A 222 9.52 -7.95 16.02
C ALA A 222 8.82 -8.63 14.84
N TYR A 223 7.96 -7.88 14.13
CA TYR A 223 7.19 -8.37 12.99
C TYR A 223 7.37 -7.48 11.76
N ASP A 224 7.05 -8.04 10.60
CA ASP A 224 7.12 -7.31 9.34
C ASP A 224 6.15 -6.11 9.31
N GLY A 225 6.63 -4.95 8.83
CA GLY A 225 5.88 -3.70 8.85
C GLY A 225 5.86 -2.98 10.20
N GLN A 226 6.56 -3.48 11.22
CA GLN A 226 6.63 -2.79 12.52
C GLN A 226 7.35 -1.45 12.36
N ARG A 227 6.77 -0.41 12.95
CA ARG A 227 7.31 0.95 12.94
C ARG A 227 7.94 1.30 14.27
N ILE A 228 9.17 1.79 14.21
CA ILE A 228 9.91 2.31 15.37
C ILE A 228 10.11 3.80 15.15
N VAL A 229 9.52 4.62 16.01
CA VAL A 229 9.46 6.09 15.87
C VAL A 229 10.53 6.73 16.75
N PHE A 230 11.32 7.60 16.15
CA PHE A 230 12.26 8.49 16.82
C PHE A 230 11.71 9.90 16.77
N GLU A 231 11.01 10.29 17.83
CA GLU A 231 10.35 11.60 17.90
C GLU A 231 11.37 12.74 17.94
N GLY A 232 11.18 13.74 17.07
CA GLY A 232 12.02 14.94 17.04
C GLY A 232 13.44 14.76 16.50
N GLU A 233 13.81 13.54 16.06
CA GLU A 233 15.15 13.26 15.53
C GLU A 233 15.26 13.50 14.02
N GLY A 234 14.18 13.90 13.35
CA GLY A 234 14.16 14.25 11.95
C GLY A 234 14.61 15.68 11.65
N ASP A 235 14.27 16.13 10.46
CA ASP A 235 14.58 17.46 9.98
C ASP A 235 13.89 18.54 10.83
N GLN A 236 14.66 19.60 11.15
CA GLN A 236 14.16 20.78 11.85
C GLN A 236 13.95 21.90 10.85
N LEU A 237 12.77 22.49 10.90
CA LEU A 237 12.47 23.72 10.20
C LEU A 237 12.25 24.84 11.23
N PRO A 238 12.69 26.08 10.93
CA PRO A 238 12.41 27.21 11.83
C PRO A 238 10.93 27.40 12.03
N ASP A 239 10.53 27.71 13.24
CA ASP A 239 9.13 28.02 13.63
C ASP A 239 8.16 26.81 13.53
N THR A 240 8.71 25.57 13.48
CA THR A 240 7.91 24.34 13.44
C THR A 240 8.45 23.30 14.42
N GLN A 241 7.64 22.33 14.81
CA GLN A 241 8.13 21.19 15.57
C GLN A 241 9.04 20.32 14.68
N PRO A 242 10.13 19.76 15.24
CA PRO A 242 11.00 18.83 14.53
C PRO A 242 10.19 17.65 13.97
N ALA A 243 10.59 17.16 12.79
CA ALA A 243 10.05 15.94 12.23
C ALA A 243 10.47 14.70 13.03
N SER A 244 9.73 13.62 12.90
CA SER A 244 10.13 12.31 13.42
C SER A 244 10.77 11.47 12.33
N ILE A 245 11.65 10.55 12.74
CA ILE A 245 12.17 9.50 11.85
C ILE A 245 11.47 8.20 12.23
N ILE A 246 10.89 7.54 11.25
CA ILE A 246 10.17 6.29 11.42
C ILE A 246 10.93 5.21 10.67
N PHE A 247 11.46 4.22 11.40
CA PHE A 247 11.99 3.01 10.77
C PHE A 247 10.86 1.99 10.61
N GLU A 248 10.61 1.60 9.38
CA GLU A 248 9.67 0.52 9.05
C GLU A 248 10.46 -0.75 8.78
N LEU A 249 10.30 -1.75 9.66
CA LEU A 249 11.00 -3.01 9.54
C LEU A 249 10.41 -3.80 8.37
N LYS A 250 11.28 -4.26 7.45
CA LYS A 250 10.91 -5.16 6.35
C LYS A 250 11.63 -6.48 6.52
N GLN A 251 10.87 -7.55 6.62
CA GLN A 251 11.43 -8.90 6.73
C GLN A 251 12.09 -9.32 5.43
N LYS A 252 13.35 -9.77 5.50
CA LYS A 252 14.01 -10.45 4.38
C LYS A 252 13.41 -11.83 4.17
N PRO A 253 13.30 -12.31 2.91
CA PRO A 253 12.97 -13.70 2.63
C PRO A 253 13.98 -14.60 3.36
N HIS A 254 13.51 -15.70 3.95
CA HIS A 254 14.35 -16.68 4.63
C HIS A 254 14.30 -18.02 3.89
N ASP A 255 15.46 -18.69 3.73
CA ASP A 255 15.57 -19.89 2.90
C ASP A 255 14.79 -21.08 3.47
N THR A 256 14.73 -21.19 4.79
CA THR A 256 14.17 -22.36 5.47
C THR A 256 12.77 -22.11 6.04
N PHE A 257 12.52 -20.90 6.57
CA PHE A 257 11.31 -20.59 7.31
C PHE A 257 10.40 -19.60 6.60
N GLN A 258 9.11 -19.90 6.64
CA GLN A 258 8.05 -18.95 6.29
C GLN A 258 7.31 -18.57 7.58
N VAL A 259 7.01 -17.30 7.75
CA VAL A 259 6.33 -16.77 8.94
C VAL A 259 4.90 -16.45 8.61
N LYS A 260 3.99 -16.85 9.49
CA LYS A 260 2.59 -16.39 9.45
C LYS A 260 2.14 -16.08 10.88
N GLN A 261 2.03 -14.81 11.20
CA GLN A 261 1.80 -14.35 12.58
C GLN A 261 2.92 -14.78 13.53
N LEU A 262 2.61 -15.67 14.48
CA LEU A 262 3.59 -16.22 15.41
C LEU A 262 4.09 -17.61 14.99
N ASP A 263 3.50 -18.22 13.99
CA ASP A 263 3.85 -19.56 13.56
C ASP A 263 4.94 -19.56 12.50
N LEU A 264 5.80 -20.56 12.57
CA LEU A 264 6.83 -20.84 11.59
C LEU A 264 6.46 -22.07 10.78
N LEU A 265 6.68 -22.02 9.46
CA LEU A 265 6.58 -23.18 8.59
C LEU A 265 7.95 -23.45 7.98
N ALA A 266 8.42 -24.70 8.11
CA ALA A 266 9.61 -25.18 7.44
C ALA A 266 9.29 -26.42 6.60
N THR A 267 9.90 -26.52 5.40
CA THR A 267 9.83 -27.72 4.58
C THR A 267 11.08 -28.55 4.85
N VAL A 268 10.88 -29.80 5.30
CA VAL A 268 11.96 -30.74 5.61
C VAL A 268 11.95 -31.86 4.58
N ARG A 269 13.08 -32.03 3.91
CA ARG A 269 13.28 -33.12 2.97
C ARG A 269 13.72 -34.38 3.67
N VAL A 270 13.07 -35.48 3.34
CA VAL A 270 13.36 -36.81 3.83
C VAL A 270 13.42 -37.79 2.67
N THR A 271 14.30 -38.78 2.77
CA THR A 271 14.36 -39.85 1.78
C THR A 271 13.17 -40.81 1.93
N LEU A 272 12.85 -41.56 0.88
CA LEU A 272 11.79 -42.55 0.93
C LEU A 272 12.04 -43.60 2.03
N SER A 273 13.29 -43.99 2.24
CA SER A 273 13.67 -44.94 3.30
C SER A 273 13.43 -44.34 4.71
N GLU A 274 13.77 -43.07 4.93
CA GLU A 274 13.47 -42.39 6.20
C GLU A 274 11.96 -42.27 6.43
N ALA A 275 11.22 -41.99 5.38
CA ALA A 275 9.76 -41.85 5.43
C ALA A 275 9.05 -43.16 5.80
N LEU A 276 9.58 -44.33 5.37
CA LEU A 276 8.99 -45.65 5.60
C LEU A 276 9.51 -46.31 6.91
N LEU A 277 10.81 -46.19 7.14
CA LEU A 277 11.49 -46.99 8.22
C LEU A 277 11.74 -46.14 9.48
N GLY A 278 11.52 -44.85 9.41
CA GLY A 278 11.82 -43.91 10.49
C GLY A 278 13.29 -43.47 10.48
N PHE A 279 13.61 -42.50 11.32
CA PHE A 279 14.94 -41.90 11.43
C PHE A 279 15.14 -41.23 12.77
N SER A 280 16.40 -40.90 13.09
CA SER A 280 16.76 -40.09 14.25
C SER A 280 17.91 -39.18 13.83
N ARG A 281 17.59 -37.90 13.55
CA ARG A 281 18.58 -36.90 13.11
C ARG A 281 18.14 -35.47 13.34
N THR A 282 19.07 -34.54 13.27
CA THR A 282 18.78 -33.12 13.18
C THR A 282 18.17 -32.83 11.81
N VAL A 283 17.00 -32.18 11.80
CA VAL A 283 16.24 -31.88 10.59
C VAL A 283 16.44 -30.43 10.10
N LEU A 284 16.64 -29.51 11.05
CA LEU A 284 16.89 -28.09 10.74
C LEU A 284 17.59 -27.39 11.91
N THR A 285 18.13 -26.21 11.61
CA THR A 285 18.67 -25.28 12.62
C THR A 285 17.65 -24.17 12.82
N HIS A 286 17.26 -23.92 14.06
CA HIS A 286 16.31 -22.90 14.44
C HIS A 286 16.94 -21.50 14.41
N LEU A 287 16.11 -20.44 14.47
CA LEU A 287 16.51 -19.02 14.41
C LEU A 287 17.44 -18.58 15.55
N ASP A 288 17.48 -19.31 16.65
CA ASP A 288 18.39 -19.13 17.79
C ASP A 288 19.61 -20.07 17.74
N HIS A 289 19.90 -20.63 16.57
CA HIS A 289 20.99 -21.57 16.31
C HIS A 289 20.90 -22.93 17.04
N ARG A 290 19.78 -23.22 17.73
CA ARG A 290 19.52 -24.58 18.25
C ARG A 290 19.24 -25.52 17.09
N HIS A 291 19.66 -26.76 17.25
CA HIS A 291 19.40 -27.83 16.30
C HIS A 291 18.15 -28.60 16.71
N ILE A 292 17.16 -28.63 15.85
CA ILE A 292 15.92 -29.40 16.08
C ILE A 292 16.18 -30.83 15.63
N HIS A 293 16.23 -31.71 16.63
CA HIS A 293 16.43 -33.16 16.45
C HIS A 293 15.08 -33.87 16.53
N ILE A 294 14.79 -34.70 15.53
CA ILE A 294 13.54 -35.47 15.48
C ILE A 294 13.86 -36.95 15.40
N THR A 295 13.15 -37.71 16.22
CA THR A 295 13.21 -39.17 16.20
C THR A 295 11.86 -39.73 15.80
N ARG A 296 11.83 -40.47 14.70
CA ARG A 296 10.69 -41.26 14.21
C ARG A 296 10.96 -42.74 14.37
N LYS A 297 10.06 -43.44 15.05
CA LYS A 297 10.19 -44.88 15.24
C LYS A 297 9.79 -45.62 13.97
N PRO A 298 10.36 -46.84 13.74
CA PRO A 298 9.88 -47.73 12.70
C PRO A 298 8.36 -47.96 12.81
N GLY A 299 7.67 -47.97 11.68
CA GLY A 299 6.21 -48.07 11.62
C GLY A 299 5.44 -46.76 11.69
N GLN A 300 6.11 -45.65 11.97
CA GLN A 300 5.52 -44.28 11.85
C GLN A 300 5.80 -43.70 10.48
N VAL A 301 5.03 -44.14 9.49
CA VAL A 301 5.20 -43.70 8.08
C VAL A 301 4.84 -42.25 7.91
N ILE A 302 5.70 -41.49 7.23
CA ILE A 302 5.45 -40.13 6.80
C ILE A 302 4.75 -40.18 5.44
N ARG A 303 3.63 -39.44 5.32
CA ARG A 303 2.88 -39.34 4.07
C ARG A 303 3.31 -38.10 3.30
N PRO A 304 3.23 -38.11 1.95
CA PRO A 304 3.49 -36.92 1.14
C PRO A 304 2.60 -35.74 1.58
N GLY A 305 3.23 -34.55 1.81
CA GLY A 305 2.52 -33.37 2.25
C GLY A 305 2.04 -33.38 3.71
N GLN A 306 2.38 -34.42 4.49
CA GLN A 306 2.06 -34.45 5.93
C GLN A 306 2.73 -33.27 6.63
N VAL A 307 2.02 -32.69 7.61
CA VAL A 307 2.50 -31.59 8.45
C VAL A 307 2.48 -32.06 9.90
N ASP A 308 3.60 -31.87 10.58
CA ASP A 308 3.71 -32.10 12.03
C ASP A 308 3.95 -30.77 12.74
N ILE A 309 3.53 -30.70 13.99
CA ILE A 309 3.60 -29.49 14.80
C ILE A 309 4.56 -29.71 15.97
N VAL A 310 5.55 -28.82 16.06
CA VAL A 310 6.44 -28.72 17.23
C VAL A 310 5.98 -27.50 18.03
N ARG A 311 5.35 -27.75 19.16
CA ARG A 311 4.75 -26.70 19.97
C ARG A 311 5.79 -25.81 20.65
N GLY A 312 5.52 -24.51 20.66
CA GLY A 312 6.35 -23.51 21.33
C GLY A 312 7.69 -23.22 20.65
N GLU A 313 7.87 -23.66 19.40
CA GLU A 313 9.06 -23.38 18.58
C GLU A 313 8.75 -22.45 17.39
N GLY A 314 7.68 -21.66 17.49
CA GLY A 314 7.37 -20.55 16.59
C GLY A 314 8.04 -19.25 17.00
N MET A 315 7.61 -18.13 16.41
CA MET A 315 8.06 -16.78 16.74
C MET A 315 7.65 -16.40 18.18
N VAL A 316 8.43 -15.53 18.78
CA VAL A 316 8.15 -15.00 20.12
C VAL A 316 7.14 -13.87 20.03
N ASP A 317 6.15 -13.86 20.93
CA ASP A 317 5.24 -12.75 21.08
C ASP A 317 5.97 -11.56 21.74
N GLN A 318 5.92 -10.40 21.11
CA GLN A 318 6.55 -9.20 21.65
C GLN A 318 5.89 -8.72 22.95
N ARG A 319 4.57 -8.93 23.10
CA ARG A 319 3.80 -8.50 24.28
C ARG A 319 3.94 -9.47 25.44
N TYR A 320 3.92 -10.75 25.11
CA TYR A 320 4.00 -11.84 26.11
C TYR A 320 5.23 -12.68 25.83
N ARG A 321 6.37 -12.29 26.39
CA ARG A 321 7.70 -12.86 26.10
C ARG A 321 7.80 -14.38 26.31
N ASP A 322 6.95 -14.94 27.16
CA ASP A 322 6.89 -16.38 27.42
C ASP A 322 5.97 -17.12 26.46
N HIS A 323 5.21 -16.40 25.66
CA HIS A 323 4.33 -16.96 24.64
C HIS A 323 5.06 -17.04 23.31
N LYS A 324 5.07 -18.25 22.74
CA LYS A 324 5.62 -18.52 21.41
C LYS A 324 4.56 -19.20 20.55
N GLY A 325 4.61 -18.95 19.26
CA GLY A 325 3.86 -19.74 18.29
C GLY A 325 4.41 -21.16 18.13
N ASP A 326 3.92 -21.87 17.17
CA ASP A 326 4.28 -23.24 16.87
C ASP A 326 5.11 -23.33 15.58
N LEU A 327 5.96 -24.37 15.49
CA LEU A 327 6.71 -24.68 14.30
C LEU A 327 6.01 -25.82 13.55
N PHE A 328 5.58 -25.53 12.34
CA PHE A 328 4.98 -26.48 11.42
C PHE A 328 6.06 -27.05 10.50
N LEU A 329 6.21 -28.37 10.50
CA LEU A 329 7.15 -29.08 9.64
C LEU A 329 6.38 -29.77 8.52
N ARG A 330 6.52 -29.29 7.31
CA ARG A 330 5.97 -29.93 6.12
C ARG A 330 6.99 -30.92 5.57
N TRP A 331 6.61 -32.16 5.46
CA TRP A 331 7.48 -33.22 4.97
C TRP A 331 7.44 -33.29 3.45
N ASP A 332 8.62 -33.22 2.84
CA ASP A 332 8.85 -33.41 1.41
C ASP A 332 9.67 -34.69 1.22
N ILE A 333 9.08 -35.67 0.50
CA ILE A 333 9.69 -36.98 0.35
C ILE A 333 10.44 -37.04 -0.95
N GLU A 334 11.76 -37.18 -0.87
CA GLU A 334 12.62 -37.37 -2.02
C GLU A 334 12.54 -38.81 -2.50
N PHE A 335 11.99 -39.03 -3.68
CA PHE A 335 11.99 -40.29 -4.36
C PHE A 335 13.38 -40.59 -4.96
N PRO A 336 13.82 -41.85 -4.99
CA PRO A 336 15.07 -42.22 -5.61
C PRO A 336 15.08 -41.94 -7.11
N THR A 337 16.26 -41.68 -7.65
CA THR A 337 16.45 -41.36 -9.07
C THR A 337 16.17 -42.56 -9.97
N GLU A 338 15.88 -42.31 -11.24
CA GLU A 338 15.69 -43.38 -12.27
C GLU A 338 16.92 -44.31 -12.38
N ALA A 339 18.13 -43.70 -12.26
CA ALA A 339 19.38 -44.52 -12.26
C ALA A 339 19.42 -45.50 -11.13
N TRP A 340 19.00 -45.09 -9.91
CA TRP A 340 18.90 -46.02 -8.79
C TRP A 340 17.83 -47.08 -9.02
N ALA A 341 16.64 -46.68 -9.49
CA ALA A 341 15.53 -47.61 -9.78
C ALA A 341 15.91 -48.68 -10.80
N SER A 342 16.73 -48.33 -11.80
CA SER A 342 17.23 -49.24 -12.82
C SER A 342 18.33 -50.21 -12.29
N SER A 343 19.02 -49.85 -11.21
CA SER A 343 20.11 -50.67 -10.59
C SER A 343 19.62 -51.69 -9.59
N VAL A 344 18.38 -51.57 -9.09
CA VAL A 344 17.82 -52.43 -8.04
C VAL A 344 17.05 -53.59 -8.69
N ASP A 345 17.13 -54.78 -8.03
CA ASP A 345 16.27 -55.89 -8.41
C ASP A 345 14.80 -55.60 -8.14
N ALA A 346 14.05 -55.32 -9.23
CA ALA A 346 12.64 -54.96 -9.15
C ALA A 346 11.78 -56.02 -8.45
N LYS A 347 12.11 -57.33 -8.57
CA LYS A 347 11.36 -58.43 -7.95
C LYS A 347 11.57 -58.43 -6.44
N ALA A 348 12.81 -58.19 -6.00
CA ALA A 348 13.13 -58.10 -4.60
C ALA A 348 12.45 -56.91 -3.95
N LEU A 349 12.44 -55.75 -4.62
CA LEU A 349 11.76 -54.56 -4.15
C LEU A 349 10.24 -54.75 -4.09
N GLU A 350 9.64 -55.37 -5.13
CA GLU A 350 8.19 -55.61 -5.17
C GLU A 350 7.71 -56.56 -4.06
N ALA A 351 8.55 -57.52 -3.64
CA ALA A 351 8.25 -58.44 -2.52
C ALA A 351 8.21 -57.72 -1.16
N LEU A 352 8.92 -56.57 -1.03
CA LEU A 352 8.97 -55.78 0.21
C LEU A 352 7.90 -54.70 0.28
N LEU A 353 7.40 -54.29 -0.87
CA LEU A 353 6.40 -53.21 -0.96
C LEU A 353 4.97 -53.76 -0.90
N PRO A 354 3.98 -52.94 -0.51
CA PRO A 354 2.57 -53.32 -0.60
C PRO A 354 2.20 -53.79 -2.00
N PRO A 355 1.28 -54.74 -2.16
CA PRO A 355 0.89 -55.27 -3.46
C PRO A 355 0.33 -54.19 -4.36
N LYS A 356 0.60 -54.31 -5.67
CA LYS A 356 0.02 -53.45 -6.70
C LYS A 356 -1.51 -53.55 -6.67
N ARG A 357 -2.18 -52.48 -7.08
CA ARG A 357 -3.65 -52.50 -7.24
C ARG A 357 -4.03 -53.58 -8.25
N PRO A 358 -5.18 -54.25 -8.06
CA PRO A 358 -5.67 -55.24 -9.01
C PRO A 358 -5.88 -54.56 -10.38
N VAL A 359 -5.46 -55.26 -11.45
CA VAL A 359 -5.68 -54.81 -12.81
C VAL A 359 -7.18 -54.92 -13.10
N LEU A 360 -7.80 -53.80 -13.44
CA LEU A 360 -9.13 -53.77 -14.03
C LEU A 360 -9.01 -54.34 -15.45
N ALA A 361 -9.77 -55.38 -15.80
CA ALA A 361 -9.83 -55.92 -17.15
C ALA A 361 -11.13 -55.43 -17.79
N PRO A 362 -11.15 -54.24 -18.42
CA PRO A 362 -12.28 -53.79 -19.21
C PRO A 362 -12.41 -54.68 -20.48
N PRO A 363 -13.56 -54.70 -21.13
CA PRO A 363 -13.70 -55.33 -22.45
C PRO A 363 -12.65 -54.74 -23.42
N GLU A 364 -12.01 -55.60 -24.25
CA GLU A 364 -10.94 -55.21 -25.16
C GLU A 364 -11.37 -54.05 -26.11
N ASP A 365 -12.65 -54.00 -26.48
CA ASP A 365 -13.25 -52.98 -27.36
C ASP A 365 -13.30 -51.58 -26.73
N LEU A 366 -13.09 -51.45 -25.41
CA LEU A 366 -13.12 -50.20 -24.65
C LEU A 366 -11.76 -49.81 -24.08
N LEU A 367 -10.70 -50.53 -24.42
CA LEU A 367 -9.35 -50.30 -23.92
C LEU A 367 -8.56 -49.47 -24.93
N GLU A 368 -8.18 -48.26 -24.54
CA GLU A 368 -7.32 -47.36 -25.31
C GLU A 368 -5.99 -47.19 -24.60
N GLU A 369 -4.90 -47.58 -25.27
CA GLU A 369 -3.55 -47.36 -24.76
C GLU A 369 -3.09 -45.94 -25.14
N VAL A 370 -2.84 -45.13 -24.14
CA VAL A 370 -2.36 -43.76 -24.30
C VAL A 370 -0.98 -43.59 -23.69
N THR A 371 -0.15 -42.76 -24.31
CA THR A 371 1.14 -42.35 -23.76
C THR A 371 1.00 -41.07 -22.95
N THR A 372 1.68 -41.02 -21.78
CA THR A 372 1.69 -39.82 -20.95
C THR A 372 2.98 -39.04 -21.11
N ALA A 373 2.89 -37.70 -21.05
CA ALA A 373 4.03 -36.80 -21.02
C ALA A 373 4.05 -36.06 -19.65
N PRO A 374 5.22 -35.62 -19.17
CA PRO A 374 5.30 -34.78 -17.99
C PRO A 374 4.61 -33.44 -18.24
N GLY A 375 3.76 -33.01 -17.31
CA GLY A 375 3.03 -31.73 -17.38
C GLY A 375 3.05 -31.02 -16.04
N GLN A 376 2.69 -29.74 -16.05
CA GLN A 376 2.53 -28.94 -14.83
C GLN A 376 1.05 -28.68 -14.59
N LEU A 377 0.64 -28.65 -13.31
CA LEU A 377 -0.75 -28.40 -12.95
C LEU A 377 -1.22 -26.99 -13.35
N ASP A 378 -0.27 -26.05 -13.47
CA ASP A 378 -0.53 -24.67 -13.92
C ASP A 378 -0.99 -24.62 -15.39
N ASP A 379 -0.69 -25.66 -16.18
CA ASP A 379 -1.14 -25.80 -17.57
C ASP A 379 -2.58 -26.34 -17.66
N PHE A 380 -3.17 -26.78 -16.55
CA PHE A 380 -4.52 -27.31 -16.54
C PHE A 380 -5.54 -26.21 -16.83
N GLY A 381 -6.28 -26.36 -17.94
CA GLY A 381 -7.25 -25.36 -18.40
C GLY A 381 -6.68 -24.28 -19.33
N SER A 382 -5.36 -24.30 -19.63
CA SER A 382 -4.75 -23.34 -20.55
C SER A 382 -5.07 -23.62 -22.03
N HIS A 383 -5.48 -24.85 -22.37
CA HIS A 383 -5.90 -25.24 -23.72
C HIS A 383 -7.37 -24.84 -23.94
N ILE A 384 -7.63 -23.56 -24.13
CA ILE A 384 -8.88 -23.10 -24.74
C ILE A 384 -8.79 -23.50 -26.20
N GLY A 385 -9.73 -24.34 -26.63
CA GLY A 385 -9.69 -24.93 -27.97
C GLY A 385 -9.48 -23.88 -29.06
N THR A 386 -8.51 -24.11 -29.93
CA THR A 386 -8.10 -23.29 -31.08
C THR A 386 -9.25 -22.87 -32.01
N LYS A 387 -10.43 -23.47 -31.91
CA LYS A 387 -11.63 -23.10 -32.70
C LYS A 387 -12.25 -21.73 -32.27
N GLN A 388 -12.07 -21.27 -31.05
CA GLN A 388 -12.63 -19.97 -30.65
C GLN A 388 -11.74 -18.78 -31.05
N GLN A 389 -10.46 -19.02 -31.38
CA GLN A 389 -9.58 -17.96 -31.89
C GLN A 389 -9.68 -17.76 -33.39
N GLU A 390 -10.09 -18.78 -34.15
CA GLU A 390 -10.34 -18.67 -35.60
C GLU A 390 -11.67 -17.96 -35.88
N ASP A 391 -12.71 -18.19 -35.07
CA ASP A 391 -14.01 -17.51 -35.25
C ASP A 391 -13.94 -16.01 -34.89
N GLN A 392 -13.09 -15.59 -33.94
CA GLN A 392 -12.89 -14.17 -33.64
C GLN A 392 -12.00 -13.44 -34.65
N ARG A 393 -11.19 -14.12 -35.42
CA ARG A 393 -10.40 -13.47 -36.49
C ARG A 393 -11.23 -13.27 -37.77
N ASN A 394 -12.19 -14.14 -38.02
CA ASN A 394 -13.03 -14.04 -39.24
C ASN A 394 -14.18 -13.01 -39.06
N GLU A 395 -14.48 -12.55 -37.86
CA GLU A 395 -15.55 -11.56 -37.62
C GLU A 395 -15.10 -10.10 -37.80
N TYR A 396 -13.76 -9.84 -37.96
CA TYR A 396 -13.20 -8.51 -38.16
C TYR A 396 -12.73 -8.20 -39.60
N ASP A 397 -12.75 -9.18 -40.52
CA ASP A 397 -12.21 -9.02 -41.89
C ASP A 397 -13.30 -8.76 -42.98
N ASP A 398 -14.60 -8.71 -42.60
CA ASP A 398 -15.69 -8.55 -43.57
C ASP A 398 -16.23 -7.13 -43.78
N ASP A 399 -15.64 -6.09 -43.14
CA ASP A 399 -16.10 -4.69 -43.28
C ASP A 399 -15.05 -3.74 -43.88
N GLU A 400 -14.40 -4.10 -44.99
CA GLU A 400 -13.76 -3.13 -45.87
C GLU A 400 -14.67 -2.76 -47.05
N PRO A 401 -15.13 -1.49 -47.14
CA PRO A 401 -15.88 -1.03 -48.31
C PRO A 401 -14.93 -0.88 -49.49
N ASN A 402 -15.20 -1.65 -50.52
CA ASN A 402 -14.57 -1.63 -51.83
C ASN A 402 -14.75 -0.25 -52.50
N VAL A 403 -13.79 0.64 -52.39
CA VAL A 403 -13.76 1.94 -53.11
C VAL A 403 -13.01 1.72 -54.41
N GLN A 404 -13.77 1.50 -55.48
CA GLN A 404 -13.26 1.57 -56.85
C GLN A 404 -12.96 3.01 -57.22
N CYS A 405 -11.68 3.38 -57.35
CA CYS A 405 -11.27 4.59 -58.05
C CYS A 405 -11.49 4.42 -59.56
N ALA A 406 -12.47 5.16 -60.12
CA ALA A 406 -12.56 5.37 -61.55
C ALA A 406 -11.63 6.54 -61.93
N GLN A 407 -10.66 6.25 -62.82
CA GLN A 407 -9.89 7.25 -63.56
C GLN A 407 -10.76 7.83 -64.67
N GLN A 408 -10.89 9.11 -64.69
CA GLN A 408 -10.84 9.98 -65.88
C GLN A 408 -10.31 11.36 -65.52
#